data_75c2e616d5b0508e6c22b76596172515
#
_entry.id   75c2e616d5b0508e6c22b76596172515
#
_cell.length_a   1.000
_cell.length_b   1.000
_cell.length_c   1.000
_cell.angle_alpha   90.00
_cell.angle_beta   90.00
_cell.angle_gamma   90.00
#
_symmetry.space_group_name_H-M   'P 1'
#
loop_
_entity.id
_entity.type
_entity.pdbx_description
1 polymer ?
#
loop_
_entity_poly.entity_id
_entity_poly.type
_entity_poly.pdbx_seq_one_letter_code
_entity_poly.pdbx_strand_id
1 'polypeptide(L)'
;RFPPEPNGYLHIGHCKALVIDFGTAEKYGGLCNLRMDDTNPTKEDVEYVEAIQEDIHWLGFDWGDRFYYASDYFEKMYECAEDLIKRGLAYVCELSPAEFRDYRGDTNTPARSPWRDRPAEESLDLFRRMRAGEFPEGKYTLRAKIDLASGNFNMRDPVIYRINHAHHHRQGDKWCIYPMYDFAHPIEDAMEHITHSLCSLEFEDHRPLYDWVINNCDLPSKPRQIEFARLGINYTVMSKRKLRRLVAVSYTHLRAHETLSDL
;
A
#
# COMPACT_ATOMS: atom_id res chain seq x y z
N ARG A 1 -4.47 -8.81 9.06
CA ARG A 1 -3.06 -8.54 8.80
C ARG A 1 -2.66 -7.13 9.18
N PHE A 2 -1.46 -6.93 9.59
CA PHE A 2 -0.85 -5.63 9.80
C PHE A 2 0.22 -5.40 8.72
N PRO A 3 0.05 -4.44 7.77
CA PRO A 3 0.92 -4.23 6.64
C PRO A 3 1.66 -2.88 6.73
N PRO A 4 2.66 -2.71 7.62
CA PRO A 4 3.40 -1.46 7.70
C PRO A 4 4.33 -1.27 6.50
N GLU A 5 4.42 -0.03 5.98
CA GLU A 5 5.48 0.38 5.07
C GLU A 5 6.79 0.57 5.87
N PRO A 6 7.90 -0.12 5.53
CA PRO A 6 9.16 -0.05 6.28
C PRO A 6 9.94 1.23 5.95
N ASN A 7 9.31 2.38 6.15
CA ASN A 7 9.86 3.73 5.89
C ASN A 7 10.11 4.54 7.16
N GLY A 8 10.02 3.92 8.32
CA GLY A 8 10.24 4.55 9.62
C GLY A 8 9.70 3.73 10.78
N TYR A 9 10.08 4.13 12.00
CA TYR A 9 9.62 3.51 13.23
C TYR A 9 8.11 3.60 13.44
N LEU A 10 7.55 2.66 14.18
CA LEU A 10 6.15 2.66 14.56
C LEU A 10 5.80 3.90 15.42
N HIS A 11 4.53 4.22 15.49
CA HIS A 11 3.96 5.26 16.34
C HIS A 11 2.61 4.84 16.88
N ILE A 12 2.02 5.64 17.77
CA ILE A 12 0.75 5.32 18.47
C ILE A 12 -0.40 4.94 17.53
N GLY A 13 -0.43 5.49 16.30
CA GLY A 13 -1.42 5.10 15.28
C GLY A 13 -1.24 3.65 14.81
N HIS A 14 0.00 3.19 14.69
CA HIS A 14 0.31 1.80 14.40
C HIS A 14 -0.02 0.88 15.58
N CYS A 15 0.27 1.30 16.82
CA CYS A 15 -0.11 0.53 18.02
C CYS A 15 -1.62 0.27 18.06
N LYS A 16 -2.43 1.28 17.73
CA LYS A 16 -3.88 1.10 17.61
C LYS A 16 -4.25 0.02 16.57
N ALA A 17 -3.66 0.09 15.38
CA ALA A 17 -3.92 -0.88 14.31
C ALA A 17 -3.51 -2.29 14.75
N LEU A 18 -2.34 -2.44 15.38
CA LEU A 18 -1.86 -3.71 15.94
C LEU A 18 -2.84 -4.31 16.94
N VAL A 19 -3.33 -3.50 17.89
CA VAL A 19 -4.32 -3.94 18.88
C VAL A 19 -5.63 -4.37 18.22
N ILE A 20 -6.07 -3.69 17.16
CA ILE A 20 -7.27 -4.08 16.44
C ILE A 20 -7.04 -5.35 15.62
N ASP A 21 -5.95 -5.44 14.86
CA ASP A 21 -5.68 -6.54 13.95
C ASP A 21 -5.36 -7.83 14.73
N PHE A 22 -4.33 -7.81 15.57
CA PHE A 22 -3.92 -8.96 16.38
C PHE A 22 -4.92 -9.28 17.49
N GLY A 23 -5.41 -8.27 18.21
CA GLY A 23 -6.38 -8.48 19.28
C GLY A 23 -7.72 -9.01 18.78
N THR A 24 -8.16 -8.64 17.58
CA THR A 24 -9.35 -9.23 16.95
C THR A 24 -9.09 -10.70 16.58
N ALA A 25 -7.95 -11.00 15.99
CA ALA A 25 -7.57 -12.37 15.66
C ALA A 25 -7.53 -13.23 16.94
N GLU A 26 -6.86 -12.78 17.97
CA GLU A 26 -6.78 -13.48 19.27
C GLU A 26 -8.18 -13.74 19.88
N LYS A 27 -8.99 -12.68 19.95
CA LYS A 27 -10.35 -12.76 20.56
C LYS A 27 -11.25 -13.77 19.86
N TYR A 28 -11.12 -13.95 18.55
CA TYR A 28 -11.98 -14.82 17.76
C TYR A 28 -11.30 -16.12 17.32
N GLY A 29 -10.10 -16.44 17.82
CA GLY A 29 -9.36 -17.64 17.45
C GLY A 29 -8.89 -17.64 16.00
N GLY A 30 -8.69 -16.46 15.41
CA GLY A 30 -8.17 -16.27 14.08
C GLY A 30 -6.64 -16.12 14.06
N LEU A 31 -6.12 -15.76 12.89
CA LEU A 31 -4.69 -15.53 12.66
C LEU A 31 -4.49 -14.09 12.17
N CYS A 32 -3.34 -13.50 12.51
CA CYS A 32 -2.94 -12.20 11.98
C CYS A 32 -1.57 -12.32 11.31
N ASN A 33 -1.45 -11.87 10.06
CA ASN A 33 -0.20 -11.85 9.31
C ASN A 33 0.52 -10.52 9.53
N LEU A 34 1.85 -10.55 9.53
CA LEU A 34 2.69 -9.36 9.37
C LEU A 34 3.19 -9.33 7.93
N ARG A 35 2.88 -8.26 7.20
CA ARG A 35 3.38 -8.02 5.85
C ARG A 35 4.09 -6.69 5.77
N MET A 36 5.34 -6.68 5.35
CA MET A 36 6.02 -5.43 4.99
C MET A 36 5.51 -4.95 3.64
N ASP A 37 4.87 -3.78 3.62
CA ASP A 37 4.47 -3.13 2.36
C ASP A 37 5.68 -2.43 1.75
N ASP A 38 6.49 -3.21 1.05
CA ASP A 38 7.68 -2.77 0.35
C ASP A 38 7.43 -2.54 -1.15
N THR A 39 6.29 -1.94 -1.50
CA THR A 39 5.93 -1.60 -2.88
C THR A 39 6.61 -0.34 -3.41
N ASN A 40 7.22 0.47 -2.55
CA ASN A 40 7.85 1.74 -2.91
C ASN A 40 9.38 1.72 -2.69
N PRO A 41 10.19 1.44 -3.72
CA PRO A 41 11.61 1.19 -3.60
C PRO A 41 12.44 2.37 -3.06
N THR A 42 11.89 3.59 -3.06
CA THR A 42 12.67 4.80 -2.70
C THR A 42 12.67 5.15 -1.22
N LYS A 43 11.93 4.42 -0.38
CA LYS A 43 11.70 4.81 1.02
C LYS A 43 12.00 3.73 2.05
N GLU A 44 12.35 2.54 1.60
CA GLU A 44 12.41 1.35 2.43
C GLU A 44 13.83 1.08 2.92
N ASP A 45 13.97 0.72 4.20
CA ASP A 45 15.24 0.39 4.82
C ASP A 45 15.10 -0.86 5.70
N VAL A 46 16.11 -1.73 5.64
CA VAL A 46 16.20 -2.95 6.46
C VAL A 46 16.16 -2.64 7.96
N GLU A 47 16.74 -1.52 8.39
CA GLU A 47 16.68 -1.05 9.78
C GLU A 47 15.24 -0.94 10.28
N TYR A 48 14.33 -0.40 9.44
CA TYR A 48 12.92 -0.27 9.84
C TYR A 48 12.18 -1.59 9.86
N VAL A 49 12.55 -2.53 8.99
CA VAL A 49 11.96 -3.88 9.00
C VAL A 49 12.25 -4.58 10.33
N GLU A 50 13.50 -4.52 10.81
CA GLU A 50 13.91 -5.10 12.10
C GLU A 50 13.24 -4.39 13.27
N ALA A 51 13.29 -3.05 13.30
CA ALA A 51 12.69 -2.25 14.37
C ALA A 51 11.15 -2.46 14.48
N ILE A 52 10.45 -2.60 13.36
CA ILE A 52 9.01 -2.89 13.35
C ILE A 52 8.72 -4.24 14.00
N GLN A 53 9.51 -5.27 13.69
CA GLN A 53 9.34 -6.60 14.28
C GLN A 53 9.60 -6.58 15.78
N GLU A 54 10.68 -5.93 16.22
CA GLU A 54 10.99 -5.75 17.64
C GLU A 54 9.89 -5.02 18.40
N ASP A 55 9.38 -3.91 17.84
CA ASP A 55 8.29 -3.13 18.44
C ASP A 55 7.00 -3.96 18.58
N ILE A 56 6.66 -4.77 17.58
CA ILE A 56 5.46 -5.63 17.63
C ILE A 56 5.60 -6.70 18.72
N HIS A 57 6.75 -7.35 18.81
CA HIS A 57 7.02 -8.31 19.89
C HIS A 57 7.04 -7.64 21.27
N TRP A 58 7.63 -6.45 21.38
CA TRP A 58 7.61 -5.68 22.63
C TRP A 58 6.19 -5.32 23.09
N LEU A 59 5.27 -5.09 22.14
CA LEU A 59 3.85 -4.87 22.42
C LEU A 59 3.10 -6.17 22.79
N GLY A 60 3.75 -7.34 22.74
CA GLY A 60 3.19 -8.63 23.12
C GLY A 60 2.46 -9.36 21.98
N PHE A 61 2.63 -8.94 20.73
CA PHE A 61 2.04 -9.61 19.57
C PHE A 61 3.04 -10.52 18.86
N ASP A 62 2.52 -11.59 18.25
CA ASP A 62 3.31 -12.54 17.49
C ASP A 62 2.53 -12.99 16.24
N TRP A 63 3.24 -13.01 15.11
CA TRP A 63 2.70 -13.47 13.82
C TRP A 63 3.11 -14.91 13.49
N GLY A 64 3.98 -15.54 14.29
CA GLY A 64 4.53 -16.88 14.05
C GLY A 64 5.35 -16.91 12.75
N ASP A 65 5.00 -17.86 11.86
CA ASP A 65 5.61 -18.02 10.53
C ASP A 65 4.94 -17.18 9.41
N ARG A 66 3.93 -16.38 9.76
CA ARG A 66 3.14 -15.57 8.80
C ARG A 66 3.75 -14.19 8.56
N PHE A 67 5.00 -14.17 8.11
CA PHE A 67 5.75 -12.98 7.75
C PHE A 67 5.93 -12.91 6.25
N TYR A 68 5.47 -11.82 5.62
CA TYR A 68 5.43 -11.65 4.18
C TYR A 68 5.99 -10.30 3.76
N TYR A 69 6.34 -10.21 2.48
CA TYR A 69 6.68 -8.96 1.81
C TYR A 69 5.79 -8.76 0.59
N ALA A 70 5.34 -7.54 0.37
CA ALA A 70 4.57 -7.17 -0.83
C ALA A 70 5.34 -7.46 -2.13
N SER A 71 6.65 -7.25 -2.11
CA SER A 71 7.53 -7.51 -3.25
C SER A 71 7.61 -8.98 -3.70
N ASP A 72 7.21 -9.93 -2.85
CA ASP A 72 7.14 -11.34 -3.23
C ASP A 72 6.00 -11.62 -4.22
N TYR A 73 5.02 -10.73 -4.32
CA TYR A 73 3.85 -10.85 -5.19
C TYR A 73 3.94 -10.00 -6.47
N PHE A 74 5.03 -9.31 -6.74
CA PHE A 74 5.18 -8.42 -7.90
C PHE A 74 4.90 -9.12 -9.24
N GLU A 75 5.33 -10.37 -9.40
CA GLU A 75 5.05 -11.13 -10.62
C GLU A 75 3.54 -11.39 -10.78
N LYS A 76 2.86 -11.80 -9.70
CA LYS A 76 1.39 -12.00 -9.72
C LYS A 76 0.63 -10.70 -10.02
N MET A 77 1.06 -9.59 -9.43
CA MET A 77 0.48 -8.27 -9.72
C MET A 77 0.67 -7.89 -11.18
N TYR A 78 1.84 -8.18 -11.75
CA TYR A 78 2.12 -7.92 -13.15
C TYR A 78 1.24 -8.77 -14.08
N GLU A 79 1.09 -10.06 -13.79
CA GLU A 79 0.18 -10.96 -14.52
C GLU A 79 -1.26 -10.47 -14.48
N CYS A 80 -1.74 -10.06 -13.30
CA CYS A 80 -3.08 -9.46 -13.15
C CYS A 80 -3.24 -8.20 -14.01
N ALA A 81 -2.22 -7.33 -14.03
CA ALA A 81 -2.25 -6.13 -14.85
C ALA A 81 -2.30 -6.44 -16.36
N GLU A 82 -1.50 -7.42 -16.84
CA GLU A 82 -1.57 -7.87 -18.23
C GLU A 82 -2.95 -8.43 -18.59
N ASP A 83 -3.57 -9.21 -17.69
CA ASP A 83 -4.91 -9.75 -17.92
C ASP A 83 -5.96 -8.64 -18.01
N LEU A 84 -5.90 -7.65 -17.13
CA LEU A 84 -6.77 -6.48 -17.20
C LEU A 84 -6.63 -5.73 -18.53
N ILE A 85 -5.42 -5.56 -19.04
CA ILE A 85 -5.18 -4.93 -20.35
C ILE A 85 -5.82 -5.76 -21.47
N LYS A 86 -5.57 -7.08 -21.49
CA LYS A 86 -6.11 -8.01 -22.52
C LYS A 86 -7.63 -7.97 -22.58
N ARG A 87 -8.27 -7.78 -21.42
CA ARG A 87 -9.74 -7.68 -21.30
C ARG A 87 -10.29 -6.26 -21.52
N GLY A 88 -9.42 -5.29 -21.83
CA GLY A 88 -9.82 -3.90 -22.05
C GLY A 88 -10.24 -3.16 -20.76
N LEU A 89 -9.84 -3.66 -19.60
CA LEU A 89 -10.09 -3.08 -18.28
C LEU A 89 -8.94 -2.21 -17.76
N ALA A 90 -7.86 -2.11 -18.51
CA ALA A 90 -6.74 -1.20 -18.23
C ALA A 90 -6.13 -0.69 -19.54
N TYR A 91 -5.49 0.46 -19.50
CA TYR A 91 -4.83 1.08 -20.65
C TYR A 91 -3.59 1.86 -20.23
N VAL A 92 -2.61 1.95 -21.12
CA VAL A 92 -1.42 2.78 -20.94
C VAL A 92 -1.73 4.23 -21.31
N CYS A 93 -1.46 5.14 -20.38
CA CYS A 93 -1.71 6.58 -20.48
C CYS A 93 -0.39 7.34 -20.51
N GLU A 94 -0.32 8.38 -21.37
CA GLU A 94 0.86 9.25 -21.53
C GLU A 94 0.75 10.56 -20.76
N LEU A 95 -0.39 10.83 -20.14
CA LEU A 95 -0.58 12.07 -19.40
C LEU A 95 0.33 12.11 -18.17
N SER A 96 1.10 13.18 -18.05
CA SER A 96 1.80 13.52 -16.82
C SER A 96 0.82 13.77 -15.67
N PRO A 97 1.27 13.73 -14.40
CA PRO A 97 0.42 14.07 -13.26
C PRO A 97 -0.19 15.46 -13.32
N ALA A 98 0.50 16.42 -13.95
CA ALA A 98 0.00 17.79 -14.13
C ALA A 98 -1.12 17.82 -15.17
N GLU A 99 -0.88 17.28 -16.36
CA GLU A 99 -1.89 17.16 -17.42
C GLU A 99 -3.11 16.37 -16.96
N PHE A 100 -2.89 15.27 -16.23
CA PHE A 100 -4.00 14.47 -15.74
C PHE A 100 -4.91 15.23 -14.77
N ARG A 101 -4.39 16.19 -13.99
CA ARG A 101 -5.25 17.04 -13.15
C ARG A 101 -6.24 17.82 -13.98
N ASP A 102 -5.82 18.31 -15.14
CA ASP A 102 -6.70 19.05 -16.07
C ASP A 102 -7.72 18.10 -16.72
N TYR A 103 -7.33 16.85 -17.00
CA TYR A 103 -8.21 15.81 -17.56
C TYR A 103 -9.06 15.07 -16.53
N ARG A 104 -8.77 15.21 -15.24
CA ARG A 104 -9.52 14.53 -14.17
C ARG A 104 -10.94 15.05 -14.03
N GLY A 105 -11.18 16.29 -14.47
CA GLY A 105 -12.46 16.98 -14.32
C GLY A 105 -12.79 17.31 -12.86
N ASP A 106 -13.99 17.81 -12.68
CA ASP A 106 -14.61 18.02 -11.37
C ASP A 106 -15.78 17.04 -11.14
N THR A 107 -16.56 17.25 -10.08
CA THR A 107 -17.73 16.42 -9.75
C THR A 107 -18.82 16.47 -10.84
N ASN A 108 -18.88 17.53 -11.61
CA ASN A 108 -19.92 17.77 -12.61
C ASN A 108 -19.46 17.50 -14.05
N THR A 109 -18.15 17.55 -14.29
CA THR A 109 -17.57 17.45 -15.64
C THR A 109 -16.54 16.32 -15.67
N PRO A 110 -16.95 15.08 -15.98
CA PRO A 110 -16.03 13.96 -16.14
C PRO A 110 -15.05 14.25 -17.28
N ALA A 111 -13.76 14.12 -17.01
CA ALA A 111 -12.74 14.23 -18.03
C ALA A 111 -12.27 12.86 -18.49
N ARG A 112 -11.89 12.76 -19.76
CA ARG A 112 -11.48 11.52 -20.40
C ARG A 112 -10.08 11.67 -20.98
N SER A 113 -9.16 10.78 -20.58
CA SER A 113 -7.85 10.70 -21.21
C SER A 113 -7.99 10.39 -22.71
N PRO A 114 -7.22 11.07 -23.58
CA PRO A 114 -7.16 10.75 -25.02
C PRO A 114 -6.75 9.29 -25.27
N TRP A 115 -6.03 8.68 -24.35
CA TRP A 115 -5.47 7.33 -24.45
C TRP A 115 -6.38 6.22 -23.91
N ARG A 116 -7.55 6.59 -23.39
CA ARG A 116 -8.48 5.65 -22.75
C ARG A 116 -8.95 4.53 -23.70
N ASP A 117 -9.05 4.83 -24.97
CA ASP A 117 -9.51 3.87 -25.99
C ASP A 117 -8.36 3.30 -26.84
N ARG A 118 -7.12 3.42 -26.35
CA ARG A 118 -5.97 2.75 -26.97
C ARG A 118 -6.26 1.25 -27.08
N PRO A 119 -5.96 0.62 -28.25
CA PRO A 119 -6.15 -0.81 -28.43
C PRO A 119 -5.43 -1.62 -27.34
N ALA A 120 -6.04 -2.72 -26.91
CA ALA A 120 -5.47 -3.56 -25.85
C ALA A 120 -4.08 -4.10 -26.22
N GLU A 121 -3.88 -4.48 -27.48
CA GLU A 121 -2.59 -4.99 -27.97
C GLU A 121 -1.49 -3.91 -27.89
N GLU A 122 -1.78 -2.67 -28.24
CA GLU A 122 -0.84 -1.55 -28.12
C GLU A 122 -0.53 -1.25 -26.65
N SER A 123 -1.55 -1.21 -25.78
CA SER A 123 -1.35 -1.03 -24.34
C SER A 123 -0.51 -2.15 -23.73
N LEU A 124 -0.71 -3.39 -24.17
CA LEU A 124 0.05 -4.55 -23.70
C LEU A 124 1.53 -4.48 -24.15
N ASP A 125 1.78 -4.12 -25.41
CA ASP A 125 3.15 -3.90 -25.91
C ASP A 125 3.85 -2.81 -25.10
N LEU A 126 3.21 -1.66 -24.94
CA LEU A 126 3.76 -0.56 -24.14
C LEU A 126 4.04 -0.95 -22.70
N PHE A 127 3.12 -1.67 -22.05
CA PHE A 127 3.29 -2.10 -20.66
C PHE A 127 4.47 -3.07 -20.50
N ARG A 128 4.66 -3.98 -21.43
CA ARG A 128 5.83 -4.88 -21.48
C ARG A 128 7.14 -4.12 -21.67
N ARG A 129 7.14 -3.12 -22.53
CA ARG A 129 8.29 -2.24 -22.75
C ARG A 129 8.57 -1.33 -21.57
N MET A 130 7.52 -0.90 -20.83
CA MET A 130 7.70 -0.25 -19.52
C MET A 130 8.46 -1.16 -18.55
N ARG A 131 8.07 -2.44 -18.45
CA ARG A 131 8.80 -3.43 -17.62
C ARG A 131 10.23 -3.66 -18.09
N ALA A 132 10.47 -3.62 -19.40
CA ALA A 132 11.79 -3.76 -19.99
C ALA A 132 12.72 -2.54 -19.75
N GLY A 133 12.20 -1.47 -19.14
CA GLY A 133 12.98 -0.27 -18.81
C GLY A 133 13.24 0.67 -20.00
N GLU A 134 12.49 0.55 -21.10
CA GLU A 134 12.71 1.34 -22.30
C GLU A 134 12.32 2.82 -22.14
N PHE A 135 11.56 3.19 -21.09
CA PHE A 135 10.99 4.51 -20.95
C PHE A 135 11.43 5.18 -19.64
N PRO A 136 11.64 6.51 -19.66
CA PRO A 136 11.94 7.26 -18.46
C PRO A 136 10.73 7.36 -17.51
N GLU A 137 11.01 7.67 -16.26
CA GLU A 137 9.98 7.95 -15.26
C GLU A 137 9.02 9.07 -15.72
N GLY A 138 7.76 8.91 -15.41
CA GLY A 138 6.72 9.87 -15.76
C GLY A 138 6.25 9.83 -17.22
N LYS A 139 6.90 9.04 -18.10
CA LYS A 139 6.48 8.94 -19.52
C LYS A 139 5.15 8.22 -19.68
N TYR A 140 4.97 7.10 -18.98
CA TYR A 140 3.77 6.27 -19.04
C TYR A 140 3.29 5.86 -17.65
N THR A 141 1.97 5.68 -17.53
CA THR A 141 1.34 5.02 -16.39
C THR A 141 0.32 4.01 -16.92
N LEU A 142 0.09 2.93 -16.18
CA LEU A 142 -1.05 2.06 -16.43
C LEU A 142 -2.23 2.52 -15.58
N ARG A 143 -3.39 2.67 -16.21
CA ARG A 143 -4.64 3.06 -15.54
C ARG A 143 -5.69 1.98 -15.66
N ALA A 144 -6.43 1.75 -14.58
CA ALA A 144 -7.65 0.97 -14.63
C ALA A 144 -8.73 1.77 -15.41
N LYS A 145 -9.52 1.05 -16.23
CA LYS A 145 -10.62 1.62 -17.01
C LYS A 145 -11.93 1.34 -16.29
N ILE A 146 -12.40 2.30 -15.48
CA ILE A 146 -13.55 2.11 -14.60
C ILE A 146 -14.69 3.07 -14.98
N ASP A 147 -14.95 4.09 -14.15
CA ASP A 147 -16.06 5.02 -14.32
C ASP A 147 -15.61 6.46 -14.14
N LEU A 148 -15.55 7.20 -15.22
CA LEU A 148 -15.17 8.62 -15.23
C LEU A 148 -16.22 9.54 -14.60
N ALA A 149 -17.47 9.08 -14.49
CA ALA A 149 -18.58 9.85 -13.90
C ALA A 149 -18.77 9.57 -12.40
N SER A 150 -17.98 8.66 -11.82
CA SER A 150 -18.08 8.33 -10.40
C SER A 150 -17.91 9.57 -9.52
N GLY A 151 -18.74 9.70 -8.49
CA GLY A 151 -18.54 10.71 -7.42
C GLY A 151 -17.26 10.47 -6.61
N ASN A 152 -16.77 9.22 -6.59
CA ASN A 152 -15.52 8.84 -5.95
C ASN A 152 -14.36 8.97 -6.95
N PHE A 153 -13.45 9.90 -6.67
CA PHE A 153 -12.28 10.13 -7.54
C PHE A 153 -11.34 8.95 -7.66
N ASN A 154 -11.31 8.04 -6.67
CA ASN A 154 -10.51 6.82 -6.73
C ASN A 154 -11.02 5.82 -7.79
N MET A 155 -12.25 6.00 -8.27
CA MET A 155 -12.86 5.17 -9.32
C MET A 155 -12.74 5.79 -10.73
N ARG A 156 -12.20 7.01 -10.86
CA ARG A 156 -12.05 7.70 -12.14
C ARG A 156 -10.73 7.35 -12.81
N ASP A 157 -10.67 6.16 -13.39
CA ASP A 157 -9.49 5.63 -14.08
C ASP A 157 -8.18 5.83 -13.28
N PRO A 158 -8.08 5.25 -12.08
CA PRO A 158 -6.90 5.42 -11.22
C PRO A 158 -5.65 4.82 -11.85
N VAL A 159 -4.50 5.40 -11.52
CA VAL A 159 -3.21 4.79 -11.85
C VAL A 159 -3.04 3.52 -11.01
N ILE A 160 -2.68 2.40 -11.67
CA ILE A 160 -2.39 1.13 -11.01
C ILE A 160 -0.92 0.71 -11.12
N TYR A 161 -0.17 1.24 -12.11
CA TYR A 161 1.29 1.07 -12.23
C TYR A 161 1.96 2.36 -12.68
N ARG A 162 3.19 2.57 -12.18
CA ARG A 162 4.08 3.67 -12.58
C ARG A 162 5.48 3.16 -12.90
N ILE A 163 6.22 3.92 -13.72
CA ILE A 163 7.66 3.69 -13.95
C ILE A 163 8.44 4.32 -12.79
N ASN A 164 9.38 3.56 -12.23
CA ASN A 164 10.34 4.02 -11.24
C ASN A 164 11.62 3.17 -11.37
N HIS A 165 12.75 3.78 -11.68
CA HIS A 165 14.03 3.10 -11.87
C HIS A 165 14.87 2.95 -10.59
N ALA A 166 14.28 3.20 -9.43
CA ALA A 166 14.99 3.06 -8.16
C ALA A 166 15.29 1.59 -7.84
N HIS A 167 16.46 1.36 -7.24
CA HIS A 167 16.86 0.08 -6.70
C HIS A 167 15.96 -0.35 -5.55
N HIS A 168 15.44 -1.57 -5.59
CA HIS A 168 14.58 -2.13 -4.54
C HIS A 168 15.43 -2.95 -3.56
N HIS A 169 15.24 -2.76 -2.25
CA HIS A 169 16.05 -3.38 -1.20
C HIS A 169 16.08 -4.92 -1.24
N ARG A 170 15.02 -5.58 -1.74
CA ARG A 170 14.94 -7.04 -1.89
C ARG A 170 15.03 -7.53 -3.33
N GLN A 171 14.39 -6.83 -4.26
CA GLN A 171 14.28 -7.24 -5.65
C GLN A 171 15.43 -6.69 -6.53
N GLY A 172 16.27 -5.81 -6.00
CA GLY A 172 17.35 -5.19 -6.74
C GLY A 172 16.82 -4.38 -7.92
N ASP A 173 17.43 -4.56 -9.09
CA ASP A 173 17.07 -3.86 -10.32
C ASP A 173 16.18 -4.71 -11.26
N LYS A 174 15.54 -5.76 -10.71
CA LYS A 174 14.66 -6.65 -11.49
C LYS A 174 13.43 -5.92 -12.01
N TRP A 175 12.96 -4.91 -11.30
CA TRP A 175 11.76 -4.15 -11.61
C TRP A 175 12.09 -2.67 -11.86
N CYS A 176 11.42 -2.08 -12.83
CA CYS A 176 11.44 -0.65 -13.11
C CYS A 176 10.02 -0.08 -13.27
N ILE A 177 9.01 -0.90 -13.01
CA ILE A 177 7.61 -0.50 -12.84
C ILE A 177 7.10 -1.05 -11.52
N TYR A 178 6.31 -0.27 -10.82
CA TYR A 178 5.79 -0.63 -9.49
C TYR A 178 4.29 -0.39 -9.41
N PRO A 179 3.56 -1.31 -8.76
CA PRO A 179 2.13 -1.16 -8.54
C PRO A 179 1.85 0.00 -7.59
N MET A 180 0.69 0.61 -7.75
CA MET A 180 0.17 1.56 -6.77
C MET A 180 -0.50 0.79 -5.61
N TYR A 181 -0.49 1.38 -4.43
CA TYR A 181 -1.06 0.80 -3.19
C TYR A 181 -2.43 0.17 -3.39
N ASP A 182 -3.36 0.90 -4.01
CA ASP A 182 -4.75 0.44 -4.18
C ASP A 182 -4.89 -0.77 -5.13
N PHE A 183 -3.88 -1.03 -5.95
CA PHE A 183 -3.84 -2.20 -6.81
C PHE A 183 -3.11 -3.38 -6.15
N ALA A 184 -1.99 -3.11 -5.47
CA ALA A 184 -1.17 -4.11 -4.82
C ALA A 184 -1.89 -4.77 -3.66
N HIS A 185 -2.42 -3.97 -2.76
CA HIS A 185 -2.96 -4.36 -1.47
C HIS A 185 -4.07 -5.43 -1.52
N PRO A 186 -5.10 -5.32 -2.38
CA PRO A 186 -6.10 -6.38 -2.52
C PRO A 186 -5.52 -7.70 -3.06
N ILE A 187 -4.52 -7.63 -3.96
CA ILE A 187 -3.87 -8.83 -4.52
C ILE A 187 -3.07 -9.54 -3.43
N GLU A 188 -2.29 -8.81 -2.65
CA GLU A 188 -1.53 -9.34 -1.51
C GLU A 188 -2.45 -10.01 -0.49
N ASP A 189 -3.52 -9.32 -0.10
CA ASP A 189 -4.51 -9.87 0.84
C ASP A 189 -5.11 -11.18 0.31
N ALA A 190 -5.42 -11.24 -0.98
CA ALA A 190 -5.97 -12.44 -1.59
C ALA A 190 -4.94 -13.59 -1.66
N MET A 191 -3.68 -13.29 -1.96
CA MET A 191 -2.59 -14.29 -2.01
C MET A 191 -2.29 -14.87 -0.63
N GLU A 192 -2.42 -14.07 0.42
CA GLU A 192 -2.24 -14.49 1.82
C GLU A 192 -3.51 -15.08 2.46
N HIS A 193 -4.59 -15.25 1.70
CA HIS A 193 -5.88 -15.75 2.19
C HIS A 193 -6.47 -14.94 3.34
N ILE A 194 -6.24 -13.63 3.35
CA ILE A 194 -6.85 -12.72 4.31
C ILE A 194 -8.37 -12.74 4.12
N THR A 195 -9.11 -12.88 5.20
CA THR A 195 -10.57 -12.84 5.20
C THR A 195 -11.11 -11.45 5.54
N HIS A 196 -10.47 -10.80 6.52
CA HIS A 196 -10.84 -9.48 7.05
C HIS A 196 -9.65 -8.53 6.88
N SER A 197 -9.72 -7.68 5.87
CA SER A 197 -8.73 -6.64 5.58
C SER A 197 -9.12 -5.39 6.38
N LEU A 198 -8.63 -5.29 7.62
CA LEU A 198 -8.96 -4.19 8.51
C LEU A 198 -8.11 -2.96 8.20
N CYS A 199 -8.72 -1.79 8.11
CA CYS A 199 -8.04 -0.52 7.89
C CYS A 199 -8.75 0.64 8.61
N SER A 200 -8.13 1.80 8.68
CA SER A 200 -8.77 2.99 9.26
C SER A 200 -9.83 3.57 8.31
N LEU A 201 -10.81 4.29 8.88
CA LEU A 201 -11.91 4.93 8.14
C LEU A 201 -11.44 5.86 7.01
N GLU A 202 -10.18 6.29 7.02
CA GLU A 202 -9.57 7.09 5.96
C GLU A 202 -9.55 6.38 4.60
N PHE A 203 -9.64 5.05 4.60
CA PHE A 203 -9.64 4.21 3.41
C PHE A 203 -11.04 3.81 2.91
N GLU A 204 -12.11 4.39 3.49
CA GLU A 204 -13.49 4.08 3.08
C GLU A 204 -13.70 4.37 1.58
N ASP A 205 -13.21 5.50 1.09
CA ASP A 205 -13.29 5.88 -0.32
C ASP A 205 -12.41 5.00 -1.24
N HIS A 206 -11.46 4.25 -0.70
CA HIS A 206 -10.62 3.30 -1.44
C HIS A 206 -11.26 1.93 -1.59
N ARG A 207 -12.21 1.54 -0.71
CA ARG A 207 -12.86 0.23 -0.74
C ARG A 207 -13.52 -0.13 -2.08
N PRO A 208 -14.20 0.77 -2.82
CA PRO A 208 -14.75 0.43 -4.13
C PRO A 208 -13.67 -0.01 -5.13
N LEU A 209 -12.48 0.58 -5.09
CA LEU A 209 -11.36 0.17 -5.92
C LEU A 209 -10.76 -1.17 -5.47
N TYR A 210 -10.65 -1.40 -4.17
CA TYR A 210 -10.27 -2.69 -3.59
C TYR A 210 -11.19 -3.81 -4.09
N ASP A 211 -12.50 -3.62 -3.98
CA ASP A 211 -13.50 -4.59 -4.43
C ASP A 211 -13.45 -4.78 -5.96
N TRP A 212 -13.19 -3.72 -6.72
CA TRP A 212 -13.01 -3.80 -8.16
C TRP A 212 -11.82 -4.70 -8.53
N VAL A 213 -10.69 -4.56 -7.88
CA VAL A 213 -9.51 -5.41 -8.11
C VAL A 213 -9.81 -6.86 -7.78
N ILE A 214 -10.39 -7.14 -6.59
CA ILE A 214 -10.77 -8.50 -6.17
C ILE A 214 -11.73 -9.17 -7.14
N ASN A 215 -12.61 -8.41 -7.77
CA ASN A 215 -13.60 -8.96 -8.70
C ASN A 215 -13.09 -9.10 -10.14
N ASN A 216 -12.02 -8.41 -10.50
CA ASN A 216 -11.50 -8.40 -11.86
C ASN A 216 -10.16 -9.12 -12.04
N CYS A 217 -9.47 -9.47 -10.98
CA CYS A 217 -8.24 -10.27 -11.03
C CYS A 217 -8.53 -11.73 -10.68
N ASP A 218 -7.79 -12.65 -11.31
CA ASP A 218 -7.86 -14.08 -10.98
C ASP A 218 -7.00 -14.34 -9.73
N LEU A 219 -7.67 -14.44 -8.57
CA LEU A 219 -7.08 -14.51 -7.25
C LEU A 219 -7.58 -15.72 -6.45
N PRO A 220 -6.74 -16.31 -5.57
CA PRO A 220 -7.08 -17.54 -4.86
C PRO A 220 -8.14 -17.34 -3.76
N SER A 221 -8.37 -16.13 -3.31
CA SER A 221 -9.36 -15.82 -2.27
C SER A 221 -10.01 -14.45 -2.51
N LYS A 222 -11.09 -14.17 -1.77
CA LYS A 222 -11.85 -12.91 -1.85
C LYS A 222 -11.92 -12.25 -0.48
N PRO A 223 -10.88 -11.53 -0.07
CA PRO A 223 -10.87 -10.77 1.17
C PRO A 223 -11.91 -9.63 1.14
N ARG A 224 -12.30 -9.17 2.33
CA ARG A 224 -13.20 -8.01 2.49
C ARG A 224 -12.47 -6.91 3.23
N GLN A 225 -12.45 -5.71 2.65
CA GLN A 225 -12.00 -4.52 3.36
C GLN A 225 -13.07 -4.05 4.35
N ILE A 226 -12.65 -3.76 5.57
CA ILE A 226 -13.52 -3.34 6.67
C ILE A 226 -12.83 -2.19 7.41
N GLU A 227 -13.49 -1.05 7.49
CA GLU A 227 -12.93 0.12 8.12
C GLU A 227 -13.31 0.20 9.61
N PHE A 228 -12.35 0.59 10.44
CA PHE A 228 -12.57 0.91 11.85
C PHE A 228 -12.45 2.41 12.12
N ALA A 229 -13.17 2.88 13.14
CA ALA A 229 -13.22 4.29 13.50
C ALA A 229 -11.85 4.85 13.91
N ARG A 230 -11.63 6.14 13.69
CA ARG A 230 -10.49 6.87 14.27
C ARG A 230 -10.51 6.84 15.78
N LEU A 231 -9.34 6.65 16.38
CA LEU A 231 -9.14 6.87 17.79
C LEU A 231 -8.70 8.32 17.99
N GLY A 232 -9.54 9.13 18.64
CA GLY A 232 -9.15 10.44 19.13
C GLY A 232 -8.46 10.31 20.50
N ILE A 233 -7.27 10.88 20.64
CA ILE A 233 -6.57 10.97 21.93
C ILE A 233 -6.44 12.45 22.25
N ASN A 234 -6.99 12.83 23.41
CA ASN A 234 -6.89 14.20 23.92
C ASN A 234 -5.67 14.32 24.87
N TYR A 235 -5.16 15.53 25.02
CA TYR A 235 -4.04 15.85 25.92
C TYR A 235 -2.73 15.12 25.63
N THR A 236 -2.53 14.63 24.40
CA THR A 236 -1.35 13.89 23.98
C THR A 236 -0.68 14.52 22.76
N VAL A 237 0.65 14.55 22.76
CA VAL A 237 1.43 15.00 21.61
C VAL A 237 1.45 13.89 20.56
N MET A 238 0.71 14.05 19.47
CA MET A 238 0.63 13.07 18.38
C MET A 238 1.73 13.24 17.31
N SER A 239 2.56 14.27 17.40
CA SER A 239 3.60 14.55 16.40
C SER A 239 4.81 13.62 16.59
N LYS A 240 5.01 12.66 15.68
CA LYS A 240 6.20 11.77 15.62
C LYS A 240 7.51 12.57 15.77
N ARG A 241 7.64 13.71 15.07
CA ARG A 241 8.82 14.57 15.13
C ARG A 241 9.05 15.17 16.53
N LYS A 242 7.97 15.58 17.23
CA LYS A 242 8.06 16.11 18.59
C LYS A 242 8.40 15.01 19.58
N LEU A 243 7.77 13.83 19.47
CA LEU A 243 8.05 12.68 20.32
C LEU A 243 9.50 12.20 20.16
N ARG A 244 10.05 12.11 18.93
CA ARG A 244 11.46 11.77 18.71
C ARG A 244 12.42 12.78 19.39
N ARG A 245 12.07 14.07 19.39
CA ARG A 245 12.88 15.08 20.13
C ARG A 245 12.81 14.86 21.65
N LEU A 246 11.66 14.49 22.18
CA LEU A 246 11.52 14.16 23.60
C LEU A 246 12.35 12.92 23.95
N VAL A 247 12.27 11.85 23.16
CA VAL A 247 13.10 10.65 23.35
C VAL A 247 14.58 10.99 23.30
N ALA A 248 15.04 11.76 22.32
CA ALA A 248 16.44 12.16 22.20
C ALA A 248 16.92 13.01 23.40
N VAL A 249 16.06 13.85 23.99
CA VAL A 249 16.37 14.65 25.17
C VAL A 249 16.22 13.81 26.46
N SER A 250 15.23 12.92 26.51
CA SER A 250 14.94 12.09 27.69
C SER A 250 15.89 10.90 27.83
N TYR A 251 16.59 10.49 26.75
CA TYR A 251 17.56 9.40 26.82
C TYR A 251 18.70 9.69 27.79
N THR A 252 18.97 10.96 28.03
CA THR A 252 19.93 11.42 29.05
C THR A 252 19.32 11.54 30.46
N HIS A 253 17.99 11.65 30.59
CA HIS A 253 17.32 11.86 31.88
C HIS A 253 16.61 10.60 32.41
N LEU A 254 15.98 9.79 31.57
CA LEU A 254 15.26 8.57 32.01
C LEU A 254 16.24 7.47 32.47
N ARG A 255 17.38 7.30 31.83
CA ARG A 255 18.41 6.38 32.29
C ARG A 255 19.06 6.79 33.63
N ALA A 256 19.07 8.07 33.93
CA ALA A 256 19.57 8.53 35.23
C ALA A 256 18.60 8.21 36.38
N HIS A 257 17.31 8.02 36.09
CA HIS A 257 16.30 7.64 37.12
C HIS A 257 16.21 6.12 37.33
N GLU A 258 16.48 5.29 36.29
CA GLU A 258 16.50 3.84 36.45
C GLU A 258 17.67 3.36 37.31
N THR A 259 18.78 4.10 37.32
CA THR A 259 19.93 3.79 38.21
C THR A 259 19.69 4.12 39.68
N LEU A 260 18.61 4.83 40.04
CA LEU A 260 18.23 5.13 41.42
C LEU A 260 17.19 4.18 42.00
N SER A 261 16.55 3.32 41.20
CA SER A 261 15.62 2.31 41.65
C SER A 261 16.25 0.93 41.90
N ASP A 262 17.50 0.77 41.53
CA ASP A 262 18.28 -0.48 41.76
C ASP A 262 19.24 -0.35 42.96
N LEU A 263 19.09 0.69 43.79
CA LEU A 263 19.73 0.87 45.09
C LEU A 263 18.69 0.86 46.22
#